data_4af8f1788182802087c97ef7de8fd7fd
#
_entry.id   4af8f1788182802087c97ef7de8fd7fd
#
_cell.length_a   1.000
_cell.length_b   1.000
_cell.length_c   1.000
_cell.angle_alpha   90.00
_cell.angle_beta   90.00
_cell.angle_gamma   90.00
#
_symmetry.space_group_name_H-M   'P 1'
#
loop_
_entity.id
_entity.type
_entity.pdbx_description
1 polymer ?
#
loop_
_entity_poly.entity_id
_entity_poly.type
_entity_poly.pdbx_seq_one_letter_code
_entity_poly.pdbx_strand_id
1 'polypeptide(L)'
;MIEFNLGNLFVKISRDVLANLKKYIQDDLHKPESGGVLIGFYIEDNIYSITDVSFPSSYDKSSRYNFTRSIKNAQNVLDDFFKKSNGKKIYLGEWHTHPEDFPMPSSLDEESILQQIRGNILNSKVIFMVIIGRKGIYISSVDKNGIKTKNKVKFHEI
;
A
#
# COMPACT_ATOMS: atom_id res chain seq x y z
N MET A 1 -0.40 14.74 -8.15
CA MET A 1 0.17 13.96 -7.03
C MET A 1 -0.36 14.49 -5.71
N ILE A 2 -0.57 13.61 -4.77
CA ILE A 2 -0.91 13.95 -3.38
C ILE A 2 0.32 13.61 -2.54
N GLU A 3 0.73 14.53 -1.68
CA GLU A 3 1.94 14.37 -0.89
C GLU A 3 1.61 14.04 0.57
N PHE A 4 2.34 13.07 1.11
CA PHE A 4 2.28 12.69 2.51
C PHE A 4 3.66 12.88 3.13
N ASN A 5 3.70 13.59 4.24
CA ASN A 5 4.91 13.75 5.03
C ASN A 5 4.95 12.63 6.09
N LEU A 6 6.03 11.85 6.08
CA LEU A 6 6.28 10.76 7.01
C LEU A 6 7.62 10.98 7.72
N GLY A 7 7.67 12.01 8.58
CA GLY A 7 8.91 12.42 9.23
C GLY A 7 9.88 13.05 8.22
N ASN A 8 11.01 12.40 7.98
CA ASN A 8 11.97 12.83 6.97
C ASN A 8 11.73 12.24 5.58
N LEU A 9 10.66 11.46 5.39
CA LEU A 9 10.27 10.90 4.11
C LEU A 9 9.12 11.69 3.49
N PHE A 10 9.15 11.84 2.17
CA PHE A 10 8.08 12.42 1.39
C PHE A 10 7.54 11.36 0.42
N VAL A 11 6.26 11.07 0.51
CA VAL A 11 5.60 10.08 -0.34
C VAL A 11 4.57 10.77 -1.21
N LYS A 12 4.73 10.67 -2.51
CA LYS A 12 3.78 11.19 -3.49
C LYS A 12 2.93 10.04 -4.01
N ILE A 13 1.61 10.19 -3.95
CA ILE A 13 0.68 9.22 -4.51
C ILE A 13 -0.05 9.85 -5.70
N SER A 14 -0.11 9.14 -6.81
CA SER A 14 -0.85 9.58 -7.99
C SER A 14 -2.35 9.72 -7.64
N ARG A 15 -3.00 10.76 -8.17
CA ARG A 15 -4.45 10.94 -7.99
C ARG A 15 -5.25 9.78 -8.56
N ASP A 16 -4.79 9.21 -9.67
CA ASP A 16 -5.43 8.05 -10.30
C ASP A 16 -5.31 6.81 -9.42
N VAL A 17 -4.15 6.59 -8.81
CA VAL A 17 -3.98 5.52 -7.82
C VAL A 17 -4.98 5.67 -6.70
N LEU A 18 -5.03 6.84 -6.07
CA LEU A 18 -5.96 7.07 -4.95
C LEU A 18 -7.42 6.91 -5.37
N ALA A 19 -7.79 7.43 -6.55
CA ALA A 19 -9.14 7.26 -7.09
C ALA A 19 -9.49 5.78 -7.30
N ASN A 20 -8.54 4.98 -7.79
CA ASN A 20 -8.73 3.54 -7.95
C ASN A 20 -8.86 2.81 -6.60
N LEU A 21 -8.02 3.13 -5.64
CA LEU A 21 -8.12 2.54 -4.30
C LEU A 21 -9.48 2.82 -3.65
N LYS A 22 -10.01 4.03 -3.81
CA LYS A 22 -11.32 4.42 -3.28
C LYS A 22 -12.49 3.60 -3.83
N LYS A 23 -12.36 2.98 -4.99
CA LYS A 23 -13.39 2.09 -5.55
C LYS A 23 -13.62 0.83 -4.71
N TYR A 24 -12.66 0.46 -3.87
CA TYR A 24 -12.69 -0.72 -3.02
C TYR A 24 -13.12 -0.42 -1.59
N ILE A 25 -13.51 0.81 -1.27
CA ILE A 25 -13.99 1.18 0.06
C ILE A 25 -15.11 0.23 0.50
N GLN A 26 -15.00 -0.28 1.73
CA GLN A 26 -15.98 -1.19 2.32
C GLN A 26 -17.15 -0.39 2.92
N ASP A 27 -17.94 0.22 2.05
CA ASP A 27 -19.13 1.03 2.37
C ASP A 27 -20.40 0.19 2.55
N ASP A 28 -20.30 -1.12 2.34
CA ASP A 28 -21.37 -2.11 2.46
C ASP A 28 -20.91 -3.25 3.38
N LEU A 29 -21.83 -3.79 4.19
CA LEU A 29 -21.55 -4.89 5.12
C LEU A 29 -21.07 -6.17 4.43
N HIS A 30 -21.39 -6.35 3.16
CA HIS A 30 -21.03 -7.55 2.39
C HIS A 30 -19.72 -7.42 1.62
N LYS A 31 -19.15 -6.22 1.52
CA LYS A 31 -17.86 -6.03 0.85
C LYS A 31 -16.72 -6.61 1.67
N PRO A 32 -15.90 -7.52 1.09
CA PRO A 32 -14.71 -8.01 1.75
C PRO A 32 -13.61 -6.96 1.74
N GLU A 33 -12.58 -7.15 2.54
CA GLU A 33 -11.33 -6.41 2.39
C GLU A 33 -10.73 -6.65 1.00
N SER A 34 -10.18 -5.60 0.44
CA SER A 34 -9.42 -5.61 -0.79
C SER A 34 -8.00 -5.18 -0.51
N GLY A 35 -7.07 -5.52 -1.39
CA GLY A 35 -5.69 -5.12 -1.22
C GLY A 35 -4.82 -5.50 -2.42
N GLY A 36 -3.55 -5.17 -2.32
CA GLY A 36 -2.55 -5.44 -3.33
C GLY A 36 -1.22 -4.80 -2.98
N VAL A 37 -0.33 -4.73 -3.97
CA VAL A 37 0.99 -4.11 -3.82
C VAL A 37 1.01 -2.68 -4.32
N LEU A 38 1.88 -1.89 -3.72
CA LEU A 38 2.23 -0.53 -4.13
C LEU A 38 3.46 -0.57 -5.03
N ILE A 39 3.43 0.17 -6.12
CA ILE A 39 4.48 0.17 -7.15
C ILE A 39 4.85 1.61 -7.49
N GLY A 40 6.13 1.87 -7.68
CA GLY A 40 6.57 3.21 -8.04
C GLY A 40 8.07 3.38 -8.01
N PHE A 41 8.50 4.60 -7.73
CA PHE A 41 9.88 5.03 -7.83
C PHE A 41 10.43 5.53 -6.50
N TYR A 42 11.69 5.24 -6.24
CA TYR A 42 12.54 6.07 -5.41
C TYR A 42 13.09 7.18 -6.30
N ILE A 43 12.80 8.43 -5.98
CA ILE A 43 13.21 9.56 -6.81
C ILE A 43 14.61 10.04 -6.40
N GLU A 44 14.72 10.59 -5.19
CA GLU A 44 15.97 11.05 -4.56
C GLU A 44 15.69 11.46 -3.11
N ASP A 45 16.72 11.55 -2.29
CA ASP A 45 16.69 12.20 -0.95
C ASP A 45 15.40 11.95 -0.13
N ASN A 46 15.06 10.68 0.06
CA ASN A 46 13.87 10.28 0.82
C ASN A 46 12.53 10.64 0.15
N ILE A 47 12.52 10.86 -1.16
CA ILE A 47 11.30 11.10 -1.93
C ILE A 47 10.92 9.83 -2.70
N TYR A 48 9.70 9.36 -2.47
CA TYR A 48 9.11 8.19 -3.12
C TYR A 48 7.84 8.59 -3.88
N SER A 49 7.59 7.95 -5.00
CA SER A 49 6.39 8.19 -5.79
C SER A 49 5.66 6.87 -6.07
N ILE A 50 4.46 6.72 -5.54
CA ILE A 50 3.58 5.59 -5.81
C ILE A 50 2.72 5.96 -7.02
N THR A 51 2.95 5.27 -8.13
CA THR A 51 2.32 5.56 -9.41
C THR A 51 1.39 4.48 -9.90
N ASP A 52 1.53 3.28 -9.35
CA ASP A 52 0.74 2.12 -9.76
C ASP A 52 0.45 1.22 -8.54
N VAL A 53 -0.54 0.36 -8.69
CA VAL A 53 -0.91 -0.65 -7.69
C VAL A 53 -1.36 -1.92 -8.40
N SER A 54 -1.23 -3.06 -7.73
CA SER A 54 -1.97 -4.24 -8.14
C SER A 54 -3.38 -4.20 -7.56
N PHE A 55 -4.30 -4.88 -8.22
CA PHE A 55 -5.70 -4.96 -7.81
C PHE A 55 -6.04 -6.35 -7.28
N PRO A 56 -7.11 -6.48 -6.47
CA PRO A 56 -7.59 -7.78 -6.04
C PRO A 56 -7.84 -8.72 -7.23
N SER A 57 -7.51 -9.99 -7.03
CA SER A 57 -7.70 -11.04 -8.03
C SER A 57 -8.50 -12.20 -7.44
N SER A 58 -9.01 -13.09 -8.28
CA SER A 58 -9.70 -14.31 -7.86
C SER A 58 -8.78 -15.32 -7.12
N TYR A 59 -7.47 -15.10 -7.20
CA TYR A 59 -6.47 -15.94 -6.50
C TYR A 59 -6.20 -15.47 -5.06
N ASP A 60 -6.72 -14.31 -4.67
CA ASP A 60 -6.61 -13.79 -3.32
C ASP A 60 -7.64 -14.44 -2.40
N LYS A 61 -7.38 -14.42 -1.10
CA LYS A 61 -8.32 -14.81 -0.05
C LYS A 61 -8.77 -13.57 0.71
N SER A 62 -10.06 -13.37 0.80
CA SER A 62 -10.60 -12.20 1.48
C SER A 62 -11.86 -12.51 2.26
N SER A 63 -12.06 -11.74 3.33
CA SER A 63 -13.27 -11.66 4.12
C SER A 63 -13.49 -10.20 4.53
N ARG A 64 -14.55 -9.92 5.31
CA ARG A 64 -14.80 -8.54 5.76
C ARG A 64 -13.64 -7.93 6.54
N TYR A 65 -12.89 -8.73 7.29
CA TYR A 65 -11.85 -8.26 8.21
C TYR A 65 -10.47 -8.82 7.90
N ASN A 66 -10.28 -9.47 6.77
CA ASN A 66 -9.00 -10.06 6.41
C ASN A 66 -8.79 -10.10 4.91
N PHE A 67 -7.56 -9.88 4.50
CA PHE A 67 -7.12 -9.98 3.10
C PHE A 67 -5.75 -10.64 3.02
N THR A 68 -5.63 -11.65 2.18
CA THR A 68 -4.35 -12.31 1.86
C THR A 68 -4.21 -12.36 0.34
N ARG A 69 -3.26 -11.61 -0.20
CA ARG A 69 -3.00 -11.58 -1.64
C ARG A 69 -2.31 -12.85 -2.12
N SER A 70 -2.51 -13.18 -3.38
CA SER A 70 -1.74 -14.20 -4.08
C SER A 70 -0.29 -13.72 -4.28
N ILE A 71 0.68 -14.47 -3.75
CA ILE A 71 2.11 -14.18 -3.91
C ILE A 71 2.49 -14.22 -5.39
N LYS A 72 2.05 -15.24 -6.10
CA LYS A 72 2.36 -15.45 -7.53
C LYS A 72 1.78 -14.31 -8.39
N ASN A 73 0.53 -13.93 -8.17
CA ASN A 73 -0.10 -12.84 -8.91
C ASN A 73 0.61 -11.51 -8.68
N ALA A 74 0.92 -11.19 -7.42
CA ALA A 74 1.67 -9.98 -7.09
C ALA A 74 3.06 -9.96 -7.73
N GLN A 75 3.78 -11.08 -7.69
CA GLN A 75 5.11 -11.18 -8.32
C GLN A 75 5.04 -10.98 -9.83
N ASN A 76 4.05 -11.55 -10.51
CA ASN A 76 3.86 -11.36 -11.94
C ASN A 76 3.60 -9.89 -12.30
N VAL A 77 2.78 -9.20 -11.53
CA VAL A 77 2.49 -7.76 -11.73
C VAL A 77 3.76 -6.94 -11.52
N LEU A 78 4.51 -7.19 -10.45
CA LEU A 78 5.75 -6.49 -10.14
C LEU A 78 6.80 -6.71 -11.24
N ASP A 79 6.98 -7.95 -11.70
CA ASP A 79 7.93 -8.28 -12.77
C ASP A 79 7.60 -7.55 -14.07
N ASP A 80 6.31 -7.46 -14.42
CA ASP A 80 5.85 -6.76 -15.61
C ASP A 80 6.16 -5.25 -15.54
N PHE A 81 5.84 -4.59 -14.43
CA PHE A 81 6.16 -3.17 -14.24
C PHE A 81 7.67 -2.91 -14.20
N PHE A 82 8.41 -3.75 -13.52
CA PHE A 82 9.88 -3.64 -13.45
C PHE A 82 10.50 -3.74 -14.85
N LYS A 83 10.11 -4.75 -15.62
CA LYS A 83 10.60 -4.96 -16.98
C LYS A 83 10.23 -3.82 -17.92
N LYS A 84 8.97 -3.40 -17.93
CA LYS A 84 8.48 -2.32 -18.81
C LYS A 84 9.07 -0.96 -18.48
N SER A 85 9.47 -0.74 -17.26
CA SER A 85 10.10 0.51 -16.80
C SER A 85 11.63 0.50 -16.83
N ASN A 86 12.26 -0.53 -17.39
CA ASN A 86 13.72 -0.74 -17.36
C ASN A 86 14.27 -0.75 -15.92
N GLY A 87 13.59 -1.41 -15.00
CA GLY A 87 14.01 -1.56 -13.62
C GLY A 87 13.74 -0.34 -12.72
N LYS A 88 13.01 0.67 -13.19
CA LYS A 88 12.74 1.88 -12.41
C LYS A 88 11.56 1.74 -11.48
N LYS A 89 10.49 1.05 -11.90
CA LYS A 89 9.33 0.77 -11.06
C LYS A 89 9.59 -0.45 -10.19
N ILE A 90 9.50 -0.24 -8.88
CA ILE A 90 9.83 -1.25 -7.87
C ILE A 90 8.66 -1.45 -6.91
N TYR A 91 8.70 -2.53 -6.16
CA TYR A 91 7.80 -2.78 -5.03
C TYR A 91 8.06 -1.75 -3.93
N LEU A 92 7.00 -1.07 -3.51
CA LEU A 92 7.05 -0.05 -2.47
C LEU A 92 6.11 -0.35 -1.28
N GLY A 93 5.55 -1.55 -1.21
CA GLY A 93 4.73 -1.96 -0.07
C GLY A 93 3.37 -2.51 -0.44
N GLU A 94 2.45 -2.42 0.51
CA GLU A 94 1.13 -3.04 0.44
C GLU A 94 0.04 -2.01 0.71
N TRP A 95 -1.13 -2.24 0.09
CA TRP A 95 -2.35 -1.53 0.43
C TRP A 95 -3.47 -2.50 0.73
N HIS A 96 -4.39 -2.11 1.59
CA HIS A 96 -5.65 -2.83 1.82
C HIS A 96 -6.73 -1.88 2.34
N THR A 97 -7.95 -2.39 2.41
CA THR A 97 -9.10 -1.66 2.96
C THR A 97 -9.47 -2.18 4.34
N HIS A 98 -10.03 -1.30 5.16
CA HIS A 98 -10.69 -1.66 6.41
C HIS A 98 -12.13 -1.15 6.43
N PRO A 99 -13.08 -1.88 7.05
CA PRO A 99 -14.46 -1.43 7.23
C PRO A 99 -14.58 -0.42 8.39
N GLU A 100 -13.74 0.59 8.37
CA GLU A 100 -13.63 1.66 9.37
C GLU A 100 -13.67 3.02 8.67
N ASP A 101 -14.20 4.05 9.34
CA ASP A 101 -14.18 5.40 8.80
C ASP A 101 -12.75 5.94 8.69
N PHE A 102 -11.98 5.80 9.76
CA PHE A 102 -10.57 6.20 9.85
C PHE A 102 -9.74 4.98 10.26
N PRO A 103 -9.11 4.31 9.28
CA PRO A 103 -8.50 3.02 9.51
C PRO A 103 -7.22 3.10 10.33
N MET A 104 -6.98 2.02 11.06
CA MET A 104 -5.75 1.77 11.80
C MET A 104 -5.27 0.35 11.48
N PRO A 105 -3.96 0.10 11.44
CA PRO A 105 -3.46 -1.25 11.24
C PRO A 105 -3.82 -2.14 12.44
N SER A 106 -4.16 -3.39 12.15
CA SER A 106 -4.24 -4.45 13.16
C SER A 106 -2.83 -4.96 13.50
N SER A 107 -2.70 -5.71 14.60
CA SER A 107 -1.43 -6.38 14.92
C SER A 107 -0.99 -7.34 13.82
N LEU A 108 -1.95 -8.02 13.17
CA LEU A 108 -1.70 -8.89 12.04
C LEU A 108 -1.19 -8.13 10.82
N ASP A 109 -1.74 -6.94 10.54
CA ASP A 109 -1.27 -6.07 9.46
C ASP A 109 0.19 -5.67 9.67
N GLU A 110 0.53 -5.25 10.88
CA GLU A 110 1.90 -4.85 11.24
C GLU A 110 2.88 -6.01 11.13
N GLU A 111 2.50 -7.19 11.62
CA GLU A 111 3.30 -8.40 11.50
C GLU A 111 3.50 -8.80 10.04
N SER A 112 2.45 -8.77 9.24
CA SER A 112 2.49 -9.16 7.82
C SER A 112 3.40 -8.25 7.00
N ILE A 113 3.32 -6.93 7.17
CA ILE A 113 4.19 -5.99 6.44
C ILE A 113 5.64 -6.13 6.87
N LEU A 114 5.88 -6.40 8.14
CA LEU A 114 7.24 -6.62 8.67
C LEU A 114 7.85 -7.90 8.11
N GLN A 115 7.07 -8.95 7.94
CA GLN A 115 7.49 -10.18 7.27
C GLN A 115 7.86 -9.93 5.81
N GLN A 116 7.15 -9.06 5.10
CA GLN A 116 7.48 -8.71 3.71
C GLN A 116 8.87 -8.08 3.62
N ILE A 117 9.19 -7.14 4.49
CA ILE A 117 10.49 -6.46 4.42
C ILE A 117 11.65 -7.32 4.95
N ARG A 118 11.40 -8.19 5.92
CA ARG A 118 12.41 -9.09 6.48
C ARG A 118 12.65 -10.36 5.67
N GLY A 119 11.59 -10.89 5.07
CA GLY A 119 11.59 -12.17 4.37
C GLY A 119 11.97 -12.12 2.89
N ASN A 120 12.20 -10.93 2.33
CA ASN A 120 12.45 -10.75 0.91
C ASN A 120 13.65 -9.85 0.66
N ILE A 121 14.28 -10.02 -0.50
CA ILE A 121 15.28 -9.09 -1.01
C ILE A 121 14.54 -8.01 -1.81
N LEU A 122 14.51 -6.79 -1.27
CA LEU A 122 13.77 -5.68 -1.86
C LEU A 122 14.72 -4.64 -2.46
N ASN A 123 14.23 -3.92 -3.47
CA ASN A 123 14.95 -2.80 -4.09
C ASN A 123 14.84 -1.49 -3.28
N SER A 124 14.11 -1.49 -2.18
CA SER A 124 13.98 -0.35 -1.28
C SER A 124 14.23 -0.79 0.16
N LYS A 125 14.91 0.07 0.93
CA LYS A 125 15.11 -0.14 2.39
C LYS A 125 13.87 0.19 3.20
N VAL A 126 12.95 0.96 2.64
CA VAL A 126 11.70 1.39 3.25
C VAL A 126 10.56 1.00 2.32
N ILE A 127 9.51 0.47 2.88
CA ILE A 127 8.24 0.22 2.19
C ILE A 127 7.11 0.92 2.94
N PHE A 128 5.94 0.98 2.33
CA PHE A 128 4.80 1.69 2.86
C PHE A 128 3.61 0.75 3.07
N MET A 129 2.85 1.02 4.10
CA MET A 129 1.54 0.41 4.30
C MET A 129 0.48 1.49 4.15
N VAL A 130 -0.46 1.27 3.23
CA VAL A 130 -1.59 2.16 2.98
C VAL A 130 -2.88 1.42 3.31
N ILE A 131 -3.70 2.00 4.18
CA ILE A 131 -5.01 1.44 4.52
C ILE A 131 -6.09 2.45 4.15
N ILE A 132 -7.05 2.00 3.34
CA ILE A 132 -8.17 2.81 2.88
C ILE A 132 -9.38 2.54 3.76
N GLY A 133 -9.83 3.56 4.45
CA GLY A 133 -11.08 3.55 5.19
C GLY A 133 -12.23 4.19 4.41
N ARG A 134 -13.39 4.33 5.05
CA ARG A 134 -14.56 4.96 4.43
C ARG A 134 -14.42 6.48 4.28
N LYS A 135 -13.71 7.13 5.19
CA LYS A 135 -13.58 8.61 5.23
C LYS A 135 -12.15 9.11 5.25
N GLY A 136 -11.18 8.22 5.27
CA GLY A 136 -9.78 8.61 5.34
C GLY A 136 -8.82 7.49 4.96
N ILE A 137 -7.55 7.87 4.92
CA ILE A 137 -6.43 7.00 4.58
C ILE A 137 -5.42 7.01 5.74
N TYR A 138 -4.87 5.83 6.01
CA TYR A 138 -3.69 5.65 6.85
C TYR A 138 -2.51 5.32 5.95
N ILE A 139 -1.37 5.93 6.21
CA ILE A 139 -0.09 5.58 5.56
C ILE A 139 1.02 5.54 6.60
N SER A 140 1.88 4.54 6.50
CA SER A 140 3.07 4.44 7.33
C SER A 140 4.29 4.01 6.52
N SER A 141 5.46 4.40 7.00
CA SER A 141 6.74 3.89 6.52
C SER A 141 7.18 2.73 7.41
N VAL A 142 7.74 1.70 6.80
CA VAL A 142 8.17 0.47 7.46
C VAL A 142 9.58 0.14 7.01
N ASP A 143 10.48 -0.10 7.95
CA ASP A 143 11.80 -0.70 7.68
C ASP A 143 11.94 -2.04 8.43
N LYS A 144 13.12 -2.65 8.40
CA LYS A 144 13.37 -3.93 9.09
C LYS A 144 13.15 -3.90 10.60
N ASN A 145 13.09 -2.72 11.21
CA ASN A 145 12.86 -2.52 12.64
C ASN A 145 11.38 -2.24 12.99
N GLY A 146 10.49 -2.20 11.99
CA GLY A 146 9.06 -2.00 12.16
C GLY A 146 8.55 -0.68 11.59
N ILE A 147 7.37 -0.25 12.03
CA ILE A 147 6.76 1.02 11.62
C ILE A 147 7.56 2.17 12.22
N LYS A 148 8.04 3.08 11.38
CA LYS A 148 8.83 4.24 11.78
C LYS A 148 8.01 5.51 11.93
N THR A 149 7.21 5.83 10.90
CA THR A 149 6.39 7.04 10.88
C THR A 149 5.04 6.72 10.29
N LYS A 150 4.02 7.46 10.70
CA LYS A 150 2.65 7.30 10.23
C LYS A 150 1.96 8.63 10.05
N ASN A 151 1.00 8.68 9.15
CA ASN A 151 0.11 9.81 8.91
C ASN A 151 -1.31 9.30 8.65
N LYS A 152 -2.30 10.11 9.02
CA LYS A 152 -3.72 9.86 8.79
C LYS A 152 -4.31 11.10 8.18
N VAL A 153 -4.99 10.95 7.07
CA VAL A 153 -5.57 12.07 6.34
C VAL A 153 -7.02 11.78 6.03
N LYS A 154 -7.89 12.74 6.27
CA LYS A 154 -9.30 12.66 5.89
C LYS A 154 -9.42 12.91 4.39
N PHE A 155 -10.33 12.21 3.72
CA PHE A 155 -10.49 12.36 2.27
C PHE A 155 -10.86 13.77 1.82
N HIS A 156 -11.57 14.53 2.64
CA HIS A 156 -11.91 15.91 2.30
C HIS A 156 -10.75 16.91 2.41
N GLU A 157 -9.60 16.46 2.93
CA GLU A 157 -8.39 17.27 3.07
C GLU A 157 -7.42 17.09 1.87
N ILE A 158 -7.73 16.17 0.91
CA ILE A 158 -6.86 15.84 -0.21
C ILE A 158 -7.59 15.81 -1.56
#